data_02d0fef11908bb65794c8f5a0135ac5e
#
_entry.id   02d0fef11908bb65794c8f5a0135ac5e
#
_cell.length_a   1.000
_cell.length_b   1.000
_cell.length_c   1.000
_cell.angle_alpha   90.00
_cell.angle_beta   90.00
_cell.angle_gamma   90.00
#
_symmetry.space_group_name_H-M   'P 1'
#
loop_
_entity.id
_entity.type
_entity.pdbx_description
1 polymer ?
#
loop_
_entity_poly.entity_id
_entity_poly.type
_entity_poly.pdbx_seq_one_letter_code
_entity_poly.pdbx_strand_id
1 'polypeptide(L)'
;FLQNPPNKLTIHYYTLPMKIHEKLWEIIFLLAAGFSILAVFLICLFLFANGIPAMHKIGLTDFLFGTKWKPGTDLYGIFPMIVGSLYVTAGAIIVGVPVGLMTAVFLSKFCPKWLHKILKPAIDLLAGIPSVVYGFFGLMVIVPAVRNIFGGNGSSILTASLLLGMMILPTII
;
A
#
# COMPACT_ATOMS: atom_id res chain seq x y z
N PHE A 1 -12.08 48.87 -21.64
CA PHE A 1 -11.88 48.45 -20.25
C PHE A 1 -10.39 48.24 -20.04
N LEU A 2 -9.69 49.32 -19.60
CA LEU A 2 -8.27 49.29 -19.25
C LEU A 2 -8.14 48.66 -17.85
N GLN A 3 -7.62 47.46 -17.78
CA GLN A 3 -7.30 46.76 -16.54
C GLN A 3 -6.07 47.44 -15.93
N ASN A 4 -6.25 48.19 -14.84
CA ASN A 4 -5.18 48.83 -14.11
C ASN A 4 -4.18 47.76 -13.63
N PRO A 5 -2.89 47.87 -13.94
CA PRO A 5 -1.91 46.91 -13.39
C PRO A 5 -1.88 47.00 -11.87
N PRO A 6 -1.75 45.89 -11.16
CA PRO A 6 -1.73 45.89 -9.69
C PRO A 6 -0.58 46.79 -9.19
N ASN A 7 -0.94 47.70 -8.29
CA ASN A 7 -0.03 48.69 -7.74
C ASN A 7 1.16 47.99 -7.10
N LYS A 8 2.39 48.38 -7.49
CA LYS A 8 3.65 47.82 -6.99
C LYS A 8 3.76 47.77 -5.45
N LEU A 9 3.01 48.65 -4.76
CA LEU A 9 2.93 48.66 -3.29
C LEU A 9 2.18 47.46 -2.72
N THR A 10 1.17 46.95 -3.41
CA THR A 10 0.38 45.79 -2.97
C THR A 10 1.20 44.49 -3.03
N ILE A 11 2.11 44.39 -3.99
CA ILE A 11 3.00 43.25 -4.14
C ILE A 11 4.05 43.19 -3.00
N HIS A 12 4.47 44.35 -2.49
CA HIS A 12 5.52 44.44 -1.48
C HIS A 12 5.05 44.04 -0.07
N TYR A 13 3.75 44.16 0.23
CA TYR A 13 3.20 43.76 1.53
C TYR A 13 3.07 42.24 1.72
N TYR A 14 2.97 41.47 0.62
CA TYR A 14 2.85 40.00 0.68
C TYR A 14 4.19 39.26 0.74
N THR A 15 5.33 39.96 0.53
CA THR A 15 6.63 39.28 0.35
C THR A 15 7.57 39.35 1.58
N LEU A 16 7.35 40.21 2.55
CA LEU A 16 8.28 40.44 3.66
C LEU A 16 8.12 39.49 4.87
N PRO A 17 6.93 39.12 5.34
CA PRO A 17 6.81 38.16 6.45
C PRO A 17 6.95 36.69 6.00
N MET A 18 6.71 36.38 4.74
CA MET A 18 6.74 35.00 4.23
C MET A 18 8.16 34.40 4.17
N LYS A 19 9.18 35.18 3.92
CA LYS A 19 10.56 34.68 3.73
C LYS A 19 11.16 33.98 4.96
N ILE A 20 10.83 34.40 6.17
CA ILE A 20 11.37 33.78 7.39
C ILE A 20 10.64 32.47 7.66
N HIS A 21 9.32 32.46 7.55
CA HIS A 21 8.53 31.24 7.71
C HIS A 21 8.83 30.22 6.59
N GLU A 22 9.01 30.66 5.37
CA GLU A 22 9.35 29.83 4.22
C GLU A 22 10.70 29.10 4.43
N LYS A 23 11.75 29.84 4.83
CA LYS A 23 13.05 29.24 5.17
C LYS A 23 12.99 28.30 6.37
N LEU A 24 12.17 28.60 7.36
CA LEU A 24 12.01 27.71 8.52
C LEU A 24 11.39 26.38 8.11
N TRP A 25 10.33 26.43 7.30
CA TRP A 25 9.70 25.22 6.77
C TRP A 25 10.62 24.44 5.82
N GLU A 26 11.39 25.13 4.99
CA GLU A 26 12.40 24.52 4.11
C GLU A 26 13.43 23.73 4.94
N ILE A 27 13.95 24.30 6.01
CA ILE A 27 14.89 23.63 6.91
C ILE A 27 14.24 22.43 7.61
N ILE A 28 13.01 22.58 8.11
CA ILE A 28 12.28 21.48 8.75
C ILE A 28 12.07 20.32 7.78
N PHE A 29 11.63 20.59 6.56
CA PHE A 29 11.44 19.57 5.54
C PHE A 29 12.77 18.93 5.12
N LEU A 30 13.84 19.72 5.00
CA LEU A 30 15.18 19.19 4.69
C LEU A 30 15.66 18.24 5.79
N LEU A 31 15.52 18.63 7.06
CA LEU A 31 15.90 17.77 8.19
C LEU A 31 15.05 16.51 8.25
N ALA A 32 13.73 16.63 8.06
CA ALA A 32 12.83 15.49 8.05
C ALA A 32 13.15 14.52 6.89
N ALA A 33 13.43 15.03 5.70
CA ALA A 33 13.87 14.24 4.56
C ALA A 33 15.21 13.55 4.82
N GLY A 34 16.19 14.27 5.34
CA GLY A 34 17.50 13.72 5.71
C GLY A 34 17.38 12.61 6.76
N PHE A 35 16.56 12.83 7.80
CA PHE A 35 16.29 11.80 8.81
C PHE A 35 15.59 10.57 8.23
N SER A 36 14.63 10.77 7.33
CA SER A 36 13.94 9.66 6.65
C SER A 36 14.89 8.81 5.81
N ILE A 37 15.76 9.45 5.02
CA ILE A 37 16.77 8.75 4.22
C ILE A 37 17.75 7.99 5.12
N LEU A 38 18.21 8.61 6.21
CA LEU A 38 19.11 7.98 7.18
C LEU A 38 18.45 6.77 7.83
N ALA A 39 17.18 6.86 8.23
CA ALA A 39 16.44 5.76 8.83
C ALA A 39 16.32 4.57 7.86
N VAL A 40 15.95 4.82 6.61
CA VAL A 40 15.88 3.77 5.58
C VAL A 40 17.25 3.13 5.34
N PHE A 41 18.30 3.96 5.25
CA PHE A 41 19.68 3.46 5.08
C PHE A 41 20.10 2.56 6.25
N LEU A 42 19.84 2.97 7.50
CA LEU A 42 20.17 2.17 8.68
C LEU A 42 19.38 0.84 8.71
N ILE A 43 18.10 0.85 8.34
CA ILE A 43 17.29 -0.37 8.23
C ILE A 43 17.90 -1.31 7.17
N CYS A 44 18.21 -0.81 5.98
CA CYS A 44 18.85 -1.60 4.94
C CYS A 44 20.20 -2.16 5.41
N LEU A 45 21.05 -1.33 6.00
CA LEU A 45 22.35 -1.74 6.51
C LEU A 45 22.22 -2.86 7.56
N PHE A 46 21.29 -2.71 8.51
CA PHE A 46 21.01 -3.73 9.52
C PHE A 46 20.52 -5.05 8.91
N LEU A 47 19.59 -4.96 7.94
CA LEU A 47 19.07 -6.15 7.25
C LEU A 47 20.16 -6.89 6.48
N PHE A 48 21.00 -6.17 5.74
CA PHE A 48 22.07 -6.78 4.98
C PHE A 48 23.19 -7.33 5.89
N ALA A 49 23.56 -6.60 6.93
CA ALA A 49 24.61 -7.03 7.86
C ALA A 49 24.24 -8.34 8.60
N ASN A 50 22.96 -8.56 8.88
CA ASN A 50 22.49 -9.78 9.53
C ASN A 50 22.02 -10.85 8.54
N GLY A 51 21.38 -10.45 7.45
CA GLY A 51 20.79 -11.37 6.46
C GLY A 51 21.83 -12.09 5.62
N ILE A 52 22.87 -11.38 5.11
CA ILE A 52 23.89 -11.99 4.26
C ILE A 52 24.66 -13.12 4.97
N PRO A 53 25.18 -12.95 6.21
CA PRO A 53 25.84 -14.03 6.92
C PRO A 53 24.91 -15.21 7.21
N ALA A 54 23.64 -14.96 7.51
CA ALA A 54 22.65 -16.02 7.73
C ALA A 54 22.42 -16.82 6.45
N MET A 55 22.22 -16.15 5.32
CA MET A 55 22.04 -16.81 4.01
C MET A 55 23.27 -17.61 3.59
N HIS A 56 24.47 -17.13 3.90
CA HIS A 56 25.70 -17.87 3.63
C HIS A 56 25.83 -19.14 4.46
N LYS A 57 25.37 -19.13 5.72
CA LYS A 57 25.36 -20.33 6.58
C LYS A 57 24.36 -21.39 6.13
N ILE A 58 23.18 -20.97 5.65
CA ILE A 58 22.12 -21.86 5.18
C ILE A 58 22.45 -22.46 3.82
N GLY A 59 23.17 -21.70 2.98
CA GLY A 59 23.36 -21.99 1.56
C GLY A 59 22.29 -21.33 0.71
N LEU A 60 22.71 -20.61 -0.34
CA LEU A 60 21.81 -19.83 -1.18
C LEU A 60 20.76 -20.69 -1.92
N THR A 61 21.18 -21.89 -2.35
CA THR A 61 20.30 -22.86 -3.02
C THR A 61 19.23 -23.40 -2.10
N ASP A 62 19.61 -23.82 -0.90
CA ASP A 62 18.70 -24.37 0.09
C ASP A 62 17.74 -23.29 0.61
N PHE A 63 18.21 -22.05 0.72
CA PHE A 63 17.39 -20.92 1.09
C PHE A 63 16.33 -20.60 0.03
N LEU A 64 16.72 -20.49 -1.26
CA LEU A 64 15.81 -20.08 -2.33
C LEU A 64 14.86 -21.20 -2.77
N PHE A 65 15.36 -22.43 -2.88
CA PHE A 65 14.59 -23.56 -3.42
C PHE A 65 14.13 -24.55 -2.34
N GLY A 66 14.52 -24.35 -1.10
CA GLY A 66 14.02 -25.17 0.00
C GLY A 66 12.51 -25.09 0.12
N THR A 67 11.86 -26.24 0.25
CA THR A 67 10.40 -26.37 0.27
C THR A 67 9.81 -26.35 1.69
N LYS A 68 10.63 -26.27 2.73
CA LYS A 68 10.20 -26.30 4.13
C LYS A 68 10.72 -25.08 4.87
N TRP A 69 9.80 -24.39 5.54
CA TRP A 69 10.10 -23.30 6.46
C TRP A 69 9.82 -23.76 7.89
N LYS A 70 10.85 -24.15 8.62
CA LYS A 70 10.79 -24.54 10.05
C LYS A 70 12.04 -24.02 10.76
N PRO A 71 12.07 -22.76 11.21
CA PRO A 71 13.23 -22.18 11.89
C PRO A 71 13.70 -22.97 13.12
N GLY A 72 12.79 -23.65 13.84
CA GLY A 72 13.13 -24.48 15.01
C GLY A 72 13.87 -25.77 14.69
N THR A 73 14.02 -26.14 13.41
CA THR A 73 14.77 -27.33 12.94
C THR A 73 15.78 -26.93 11.85
N ASP A 74 16.22 -25.65 11.84
CA ASP A 74 17.19 -25.09 10.91
C ASP A 74 16.85 -25.23 9.42
N LEU A 75 15.55 -25.34 9.09
CA LEU A 75 15.04 -25.39 7.72
C LEU A 75 14.47 -24.02 7.33
N TYR A 76 15.15 -23.33 6.41
CA TYR A 76 14.82 -21.94 6.02
C TYR A 76 14.49 -21.79 4.53
N GLY A 77 13.75 -22.76 3.93
CA GLY A 77 13.37 -22.68 2.53
C GLY A 77 12.24 -21.67 2.28
N ILE A 78 12.47 -20.65 1.45
CA ILE A 78 11.48 -19.59 1.15
C ILE A 78 10.63 -19.88 -0.10
N PHE A 79 10.92 -20.95 -0.84
CA PHE A 79 10.20 -21.30 -2.06
C PHE A 79 8.66 -21.33 -1.91
N PRO A 80 8.09 -21.95 -0.85
CA PRO A 80 6.63 -21.95 -0.66
C PRO A 80 6.05 -20.55 -0.45
N MET A 81 6.82 -19.63 0.15
CA MET A 81 6.39 -18.22 0.34
C MET A 81 6.37 -17.47 -0.97
N ILE A 82 7.38 -17.68 -1.84
CA ILE A 82 7.43 -17.08 -3.18
C ILE A 82 6.23 -17.56 -4.01
N VAL A 83 6.01 -18.87 -4.07
CA VAL A 83 4.89 -19.45 -4.82
C VAL A 83 3.55 -19.00 -4.23
N GLY A 84 3.42 -18.99 -2.90
CA GLY A 84 2.22 -18.50 -2.21
C GLY A 84 1.89 -17.04 -2.55
N SER A 85 2.89 -16.15 -2.58
CA SER A 85 2.69 -14.75 -2.95
C SER A 85 2.22 -14.59 -4.39
N LEU A 86 2.75 -15.39 -5.32
CA LEU A 86 2.30 -15.39 -6.72
C LEU A 86 0.84 -15.84 -6.85
N TYR A 87 0.43 -16.89 -6.14
CA TYR A 87 -0.96 -17.35 -6.14
C TYR A 87 -1.91 -16.31 -5.53
N VAL A 88 -1.54 -15.69 -4.41
CA VAL A 88 -2.34 -14.63 -3.78
C VAL A 88 -2.49 -13.43 -4.72
N THR A 89 -1.40 -13.01 -5.35
CA THR A 89 -1.41 -11.88 -6.29
C THR A 89 -2.25 -12.20 -7.53
N ALA A 90 -2.08 -13.38 -8.13
CA ALA A 90 -2.88 -13.80 -9.26
C ALA A 90 -4.37 -13.85 -8.92
N GLY A 91 -4.73 -14.43 -7.78
CA GLY A 91 -6.11 -14.46 -7.31
C GLY A 91 -6.69 -13.07 -7.05
N ALA A 92 -5.91 -12.16 -6.47
CA ALA A 92 -6.33 -10.77 -6.25
C ALA A 92 -6.57 -10.02 -7.57
N ILE A 93 -5.72 -10.23 -8.57
CA ILE A 93 -5.86 -9.64 -9.91
C ILE A 93 -7.10 -10.18 -10.60
N ILE A 94 -7.31 -11.50 -10.58
CA ILE A 94 -8.47 -12.15 -11.23
C ILE A 94 -9.80 -11.63 -10.67
N VAL A 95 -9.87 -11.35 -9.38
CA VAL A 95 -11.09 -10.84 -8.74
C VAL A 95 -11.15 -9.32 -8.78
N GLY A 96 -10.08 -8.64 -8.37
CA GLY A 96 -10.07 -7.19 -8.15
C GLY A 96 -10.08 -6.38 -9.45
N VAL A 97 -9.29 -6.79 -10.45
CA VAL A 97 -9.17 -6.00 -11.69
C VAL A 97 -10.46 -5.96 -12.50
N PRO A 98 -11.16 -7.09 -12.78
CA PRO A 98 -12.42 -7.01 -13.51
C PRO A 98 -13.48 -6.17 -12.80
N VAL A 99 -13.64 -6.35 -11.49
CA VAL A 99 -14.62 -5.60 -10.69
C VAL A 99 -14.25 -4.10 -10.64
N GLY A 100 -12.99 -3.79 -10.39
CA GLY A 100 -12.49 -2.41 -10.38
C GLY A 100 -12.66 -1.71 -11.72
N LEU A 101 -12.28 -2.38 -12.82
CA LEU A 101 -12.39 -1.84 -14.17
C LEU A 101 -13.86 -1.61 -14.58
N MET A 102 -14.73 -2.58 -14.31
CA MET A 102 -16.17 -2.41 -14.58
C MET A 102 -16.76 -1.25 -13.78
N THR A 103 -16.37 -1.12 -12.51
CA THR A 103 -16.81 0.00 -11.65
C THR A 103 -16.28 1.32 -12.17
N ALA A 104 -15.00 1.41 -12.56
CA ALA A 104 -14.40 2.60 -13.13
C ALA A 104 -15.11 3.06 -14.42
N VAL A 105 -15.37 2.12 -15.34
CA VAL A 105 -16.12 2.39 -16.57
C VAL A 105 -17.54 2.84 -16.27
N PHE A 106 -18.23 2.18 -15.33
CA PHE A 106 -19.55 2.59 -14.91
C PHE A 106 -19.55 4.02 -14.36
N LEU A 107 -18.64 4.35 -13.44
CA LEU A 107 -18.57 5.68 -12.85
C LEU A 107 -18.25 6.76 -13.88
N SER A 108 -17.37 6.47 -14.85
CA SER A 108 -16.93 7.46 -15.83
C SER A 108 -17.94 7.72 -16.95
N LYS A 109 -18.70 6.69 -17.38
CA LYS A 109 -19.55 6.77 -18.58
C LYS A 109 -21.04 6.65 -18.33
N PHE A 110 -21.46 5.84 -17.36
CA PHE A 110 -22.86 5.46 -17.17
C PHE A 110 -23.48 5.96 -15.87
N CYS A 111 -22.67 6.43 -14.93
CA CYS A 111 -23.17 6.83 -13.61
C CYS A 111 -23.93 8.17 -13.68
N PRO A 112 -25.17 8.24 -13.22
CA PRO A 112 -25.92 9.49 -13.12
C PRO A 112 -25.24 10.44 -12.14
N LYS A 113 -25.33 11.75 -12.42
CA LYS A 113 -24.62 12.81 -11.65
C LYS A 113 -24.88 12.76 -10.13
N TRP A 114 -26.10 12.43 -9.72
CA TRP A 114 -26.44 12.37 -8.29
C TRP A 114 -25.72 11.18 -7.59
N LEU A 115 -25.67 10.03 -8.25
CA LEU A 115 -25.03 8.83 -7.71
C LEU A 115 -23.49 8.98 -7.72
N HIS A 116 -22.93 9.61 -8.75
CA HIS A 116 -21.50 9.92 -8.82
C HIS A 116 -21.04 10.81 -7.65
N LYS A 117 -21.87 11.80 -7.24
CA LYS A 117 -21.59 12.66 -6.08
C LYS A 117 -21.50 11.92 -4.75
N ILE A 118 -22.13 10.75 -4.65
CA ILE A 118 -22.12 9.92 -3.43
C ILE A 118 -21.01 8.86 -3.52
N LEU A 119 -20.91 8.16 -4.66
CA LEU A 119 -19.98 7.05 -4.82
C LEU A 119 -18.52 7.51 -4.84
N LYS A 120 -18.21 8.61 -5.53
CA LYS A 120 -16.83 9.10 -5.62
C LYS A 120 -16.22 9.41 -4.25
N PRO A 121 -16.83 10.22 -3.37
CA PRO A 121 -16.30 10.42 -2.02
C PRO A 121 -16.22 9.13 -1.19
N ALA A 122 -17.17 8.18 -1.36
CA ALA A 122 -17.12 6.91 -0.66
C ALA A 122 -15.90 6.07 -1.08
N ILE A 123 -15.57 6.05 -2.38
CA ILE A 123 -14.37 5.36 -2.90
C ILE A 123 -13.09 6.06 -2.42
N ASP A 124 -13.08 7.39 -2.45
CA ASP A 124 -11.95 8.18 -1.96
C ASP A 124 -11.70 7.93 -0.45
N LEU A 125 -12.77 7.76 0.35
CA LEU A 125 -12.66 7.36 1.74
C LEU A 125 -12.12 5.94 1.90
N LEU A 126 -12.54 4.99 1.07
CA LEU A 126 -11.98 3.63 1.06
C LEU A 126 -10.49 3.62 0.74
N ALA A 127 -10.04 4.46 -0.20
CA ALA A 127 -8.62 4.64 -0.51
C ALA A 127 -7.80 5.18 0.68
N GLY A 128 -8.44 5.96 1.56
CA GLY A 128 -7.82 6.52 2.77
C GLY A 128 -7.70 5.54 3.94
N ILE A 129 -8.34 4.36 3.88
CA ILE A 129 -8.29 3.37 4.96
C ILE A 129 -6.90 2.71 4.99
N PRO A 130 -6.18 2.74 6.14
CA PRO A 130 -4.91 2.04 6.29
C PRO A 130 -5.04 0.53 6.02
N SER A 131 -4.07 -0.07 5.35
CA SER A 131 -4.06 -1.51 5.01
C SER A 131 -4.21 -2.44 6.22
N VAL A 132 -3.75 -2.02 7.40
CA VAL A 132 -3.90 -2.76 8.66
C VAL A 132 -5.37 -2.96 9.03
N VAL A 133 -6.23 -1.96 8.77
CA VAL A 133 -7.68 -2.05 9.03
C VAL A 133 -8.32 -3.10 8.13
N TYR A 134 -7.94 -3.12 6.84
CA TYR A 134 -8.38 -4.18 5.92
C TYR A 134 -7.90 -5.57 6.38
N GLY A 135 -6.65 -5.68 6.88
CA GLY A 135 -6.14 -6.92 7.44
C GLY A 135 -6.94 -7.41 8.64
N PHE A 136 -7.29 -6.50 9.56
CA PHE A 136 -8.14 -6.81 10.72
C PHE A 136 -9.55 -7.23 10.29
N PHE A 137 -10.16 -6.50 9.36
CA PHE A 137 -11.44 -6.87 8.78
C PHE A 137 -11.39 -8.27 8.13
N GLY A 138 -10.31 -8.56 7.41
CA GLY A 138 -10.06 -9.88 6.83
C GLY A 138 -10.08 -11.00 7.88
N LEU A 139 -9.38 -10.81 8.99
CA LEU A 139 -9.32 -11.78 10.08
C LEU A 139 -10.68 -11.96 10.78
N MET A 140 -11.41 -10.88 11.02
CA MET A 140 -12.66 -10.92 11.80
C MET A 140 -13.89 -11.30 10.98
N VAL A 141 -13.91 -10.99 9.68
CA VAL A 141 -15.10 -11.19 8.84
C VAL A 141 -14.83 -12.21 7.73
N ILE A 142 -13.76 -12.05 6.93
CA ILE A 142 -13.56 -12.87 5.74
C ILE A 142 -13.09 -14.28 6.12
N VAL A 143 -12.18 -14.41 7.07
CA VAL A 143 -11.71 -15.73 7.54
C VAL A 143 -12.86 -16.60 8.09
N PRO A 144 -13.73 -16.10 8.99
CA PRO A 144 -14.89 -16.86 9.43
C PRO A 144 -15.89 -17.16 8.30
N ALA A 145 -16.14 -16.22 7.38
CA ALA A 145 -17.00 -16.44 6.24
C ALA A 145 -16.49 -17.56 5.33
N VAL A 146 -15.19 -17.52 4.97
CA VAL A 146 -14.56 -18.57 4.16
C VAL A 146 -14.58 -19.91 4.88
N ARG A 147 -14.32 -19.93 6.20
CA ARG A 147 -14.43 -21.14 7.04
C ARG A 147 -15.83 -21.76 6.97
N ASN A 148 -16.86 -20.93 7.09
CA ASN A 148 -18.23 -21.42 7.12
C ASN A 148 -18.69 -21.95 5.73
N ILE A 149 -18.19 -21.41 4.64
CA ILE A 149 -18.58 -21.80 3.28
C ILE A 149 -17.75 -22.99 2.79
N PHE A 150 -16.43 -22.96 2.98
CA PHE A 150 -15.50 -23.92 2.39
C PHE A 150 -14.90 -24.89 3.42
N GLY A 151 -15.15 -24.68 4.70
CA GLY A 151 -14.54 -25.50 5.78
C GLY A 151 -13.09 -25.12 6.08
N GLY A 152 -12.42 -25.96 6.87
CA GLY A 152 -11.04 -25.74 7.28
C GLY A 152 -10.89 -24.64 8.33
N ASN A 153 -9.71 -24.01 8.43
CA ASN A 153 -9.44 -22.92 9.37
C ASN A 153 -9.79 -21.52 8.82
N GLY A 154 -10.13 -21.40 7.53
CA GLY A 154 -10.47 -20.15 6.86
C GLY A 154 -9.27 -19.27 6.46
N SER A 155 -8.10 -19.47 7.06
CA SER A 155 -6.86 -18.77 6.66
C SER A 155 -6.24 -19.47 5.46
N SER A 156 -6.56 -19.00 4.27
CA SER A 156 -6.19 -19.64 3.00
C SER A 156 -5.72 -18.61 1.98
N ILE A 157 -5.11 -19.10 0.90
CA ILE A 157 -4.74 -18.29 -0.28
C ILE A 157 -5.98 -17.56 -0.83
N LEU A 158 -7.14 -18.22 -0.85
CA LEU A 158 -8.40 -17.62 -1.28
C LEU A 158 -8.77 -16.40 -0.43
N THR A 159 -8.70 -16.52 0.89
CA THR A 159 -9.00 -15.41 1.82
C THR A 159 -8.04 -14.23 1.60
N ALA A 160 -6.75 -14.52 1.47
CA ALA A 160 -5.74 -13.51 1.21
C ALA A 160 -5.96 -12.82 -0.16
N SER A 161 -6.30 -13.60 -1.20
CA SER A 161 -6.59 -13.07 -2.53
C SER A 161 -7.83 -12.18 -2.56
N LEU A 162 -8.90 -12.56 -1.88
CA LEU A 162 -10.12 -11.74 -1.76
C LEU A 162 -9.83 -10.44 -1.04
N LEU A 163 -9.11 -10.51 0.07
CA LEU A 163 -8.75 -9.32 0.85
C LEU A 163 -7.87 -8.36 0.03
N LEU A 164 -6.82 -8.87 -0.61
CA LEU A 164 -5.93 -8.09 -1.45
C LEU A 164 -6.69 -7.53 -2.67
N GLY A 165 -7.57 -8.32 -3.28
CA GLY A 165 -8.45 -7.89 -4.36
C GLY A 165 -9.34 -6.70 -3.96
N MET A 166 -9.90 -6.71 -2.74
CA MET A 166 -10.66 -5.56 -2.23
C MET A 166 -9.78 -4.34 -1.97
N MET A 167 -8.56 -4.53 -1.49
CA MET A 167 -7.63 -3.43 -1.21
C MET A 167 -7.18 -2.68 -2.46
N ILE A 168 -7.10 -3.36 -3.61
CA ILE A 168 -6.71 -2.71 -4.88
C ILE A 168 -7.87 -2.01 -5.59
N LEU A 169 -9.13 -2.29 -5.23
CA LEU A 169 -10.30 -1.69 -5.89
C LEU A 169 -10.27 -0.15 -5.91
N PRO A 170 -10.06 0.56 -4.79
CA PRO A 170 -10.05 2.01 -4.79
C PRO A 170 -8.97 2.62 -5.69
N THR A 171 -7.85 1.90 -5.86
CA THR A 171 -6.73 2.35 -6.70
C THR A 171 -7.03 2.19 -8.21
N ILE A 172 -7.88 1.21 -8.58
CA ILE A 172 -8.26 0.95 -9.96
C ILE A 172 -9.41 1.86 -10.40
N ILE A 173 -10.32 2.20 -9.48
CA ILE A 173 -11.53 2.99 -9.73
C ILE A 173 -11.22 4.49 -9.81
#